data_52d34de7f5443061421b9711e625f19d
#
_entry.id   52d34de7f5443061421b9711e625f19d
#
_cell.length_a   1.000
_cell.length_b   1.000
_cell.length_c   1.000
_cell.angle_alpha   90.00
_cell.angle_beta   90.00
_cell.angle_gamma   90.00
#
_symmetry.space_group_name_H-M   'P 1'
#
loop_
_entity.id
_entity.type
_entity.pdbx_description
1 polymer ?
#
loop_
_entity_poly.entity_id
_entity_poly.type
_entity_poly.pdbx_seq_one_letter_code
_entity_poly.pdbx_strand_id
1 'polypeptide(L)'
;MMGRRRRDQAKLFYEFRLDDRIPQNHLLRRIDVVVTAALADLHKELEPYYSDIGRPSVDPELMIRMLIVGYCYGIRSERRLTQEVELHLAYRWFCKLDLEDEIPHPSTFSANRLGRFRESEVLRHVFERVVWAAMARGLVKGEGFAVDASVLEANASRYHGKAPEELDWSEKQRQSRAVAEYLAALEEAAEPNPDRKVPKVISPSDPCSAWTAKANKRVQFGYGLNYLIDTENAVIVDVEATPARTYDEVAATKTVIDRTERCFALRPKRLAADTAYGTGKFLGWLVNDKGITPHIPVWERSARADGVFSRADFIWDKRLGYYICPNGKPLRTSGTVHDGRTLLYRASKRDCAVCPLKPRCCTRDAARKIPRDLHEDARDVARRKMKTKAFARSRDERKRVEMRFAHLKTHHGFERLRLRGLSGARDEFHLAAIVQNLKTMALRLVWPPPDLATASVA
;
A
#
# COMPACT_ATOMS: atom_id res chain seq x y z
N MET A 1 -36.87 41.58 -4.18
CA MET A 1 -37.38 41.63 -5.56
C MET A 1 -37.12 40.28 -6.22
N MET A 2 -38.15 39.57 -6.73
CA MET A 2 -38.00 38.26 -7.35
C MET A 2 -37.52 38.41 -8.78
N GLY A 3 -36.34 37.85 -9.12
CA GLY A 3 -35.81 37.88 -10.48
C GLY A 3 -36.55 36.86 -11.38
N ARG A 4 -36.89 37.25 -12.61
CA ARG A 4 -37.43 36.37 -13.64
C ARG A 4 -36.40 36.16 -14.74
N ARG A 5 -36.12 34.91 -15.12
CA ARG A 5 -35.25 34.59 -16.28
C ARG A 5 -36.05 34.68 -17.58
N ARG A 6 -35.48 35.35 -18.58
CA ARG A 6 -35.98 35.23 -19.96
C ARG A 6 -35.67 33.83 -20.47
N ARG A 7 -36.65 33.16 -21.03
CA ARG A 7 -36.53 31.75 -21.53
C ARG A 7 -36.38 31.72 -23.04
N ASP A 8 -36.49 32.87 -23.71
CA ASP A 8 -36.42 32.91 -25.16
C ASP A 8 -34.97 32.88 -25.63
N GLN A 9 -34.72 32.16 -26.73
CA GLN A 9 -33.41 32.07 -27.36
C GLN A 9 -33.02 33.43 -27.92
N ALA A 10 -32.00 34.08 -27.34
CA ALA A 10 -31.58 35.42 -27.70
C ALA A 10 -30.56 35.43 -28.88
N LYS A 11 -29.89 34.32 -29.17
CA LYS A 11 -28.84 34.21 -30.17
C LYS A 11 -29.02 32.98 -31.02
N LEU A 12 -28.86 33.10 -32.35
CA LEU A 12 -28.87 31.96 -33.30
C LEU A 12 -27.52 31.21 -33.31
N PHE A 13 -26.43 31.93 -33.08
CA PHE A 13 -25.08 31.40 -33.04
C PHE A 13 -24.40 31.73 -31.72
N TYR A 14 -23.68 30.78 -31.20
CA TYR A 14 -22.85 30.95 -30.00
C TYR A 14 -21.40 30.59 -30.34
N GLU A 15 -20.46 31.47 -30.08
CA GLU A 15 -19.06 31.08 -29.97
C GLU A 15 -18.89 30.31 -28.69
N PHE A 16 -18.48 29.04 -28.78
CA PHE A 16 -18.35 28.14 -27.65
C PHE A 16 -16.95 27.53 -27.61
N ARG A 17 -16.25 27.79 -26.50
CA ARG A 17 -14.97 27.13 -26.17
C ARG A 17 -15.12 26.48 -24.81
N LEU A 18 -14.83 25.18 -24.72
CA LEU A 18 -14.90 24.42 -23.47
C LEU A 18 -14.02 25.06 -22.39
N ASP A 19 -12.84 25.53 -22.77
CA ASP A 19 -11.90 26.12 -21.83
C ASP A 19 -12.50 27.36 -21.12
N ASP A 20 -13.25 28.18 -21.79
CA ASP A 20 -13.89 29.39 -21.24
C ASP A 20 -15.01 29.05 -20.25
N ARG A 21 -15.53 27.84 -20.28
CA ARG A 21 -16.65 27.38 -19.43
C ARG A 21 -16.20 26.76 -18.13
N ILE A 22 -14.95 26.32 -18.06
CA ILE A 22 -14.42 25.68 -16.85
C ILE A 22 -13.81 26.76 -15.93
N PRO A 23 -14.25 26.87 -14.67
CA PRO A 23 -13.69 27.86 -13.74
C PRO A 23 -12.17 27.72 -13.60
N GLN A 24 -11.45 28.83 -13.52
CA GLN A 24 -9.98 28.83 -13.41
C GLN A 24 -9.48 28.12 -12.15
N ASN A 25 -10.25 28.13 -11.06
CA ASN A 25 -9.94 27.44 -9.81
C ASN A 25 -10.43 25.99 -9.76
N HIS A 26 -10.97 25.43 -10.87
CA HIS A 26 -11.48 24.08 -10.89
C HIS A 26 -10.37 23.04 -10.62
N LEU A 27 -10.66 22.00 -9.81
CA LEU A 27 -9.69 20.98 -9.43
C LEU A 27 -9.01 20.33 -10.65
N LEU A 28 -9.77 20.01 -11.68
CA LEU A 28 -9.24 19.34 -12.87
C LEU A 28 -8.21 20.19 -13.63
N ARG A 29 -8.29 21.54 -13.59
CA ARG A 29 -7.24 22.39 -14.17
C ARG A 29 -5.89 22.19 -13.48
N ARG A 30 -5.89 22.12 -12.15
CA ARG A 30 -4.68 21.88 -11.36
C ARG A 30 -4.11 20.49 -11.59
N ILE A 31 -4.99 19.50 -11.73
CA ILE A 31 -4.62 18.10 -12.00
C ILE A 31 -4.11 17.95 -13.43
N ASP A 32 -4.72 18.63 -14.40
CA ASP A 32 -4.39 18.50 -15.83
C ASP A 32 -2.92 18.81 -16.13
N VAL A 33 -2.35 19.83 -15.49
CA VAL A 33 -0.92 20.18 -15.66
C VAL A 33 0.01 19.00 -15.29
N VAL A 34 -0.31 18.30 -14.21
CA VAL A 34 0.50 17.16 -13.75
C VAL A 34 0.24 15.93 -14.61
N VAL A 35 -1.03 15.68 -14.95
CA VAL A 35 -1.43 14.52 -15.77
C VAL A 35 -0.86 14.63 -17.18
N THR A 36 -0.94 15.79 -17.82
CA THR A 36 -0.35 16.00 -19.15
C THR A 36 1.14 15.72 -19.17
N ALA A 37 1.87 16.18 -18.15
CA ALA A 37 3.29 15.87 -18.03
C ALA A 37 3.57 14.39 -17.71
N ALA A 38 2.73 13.75 -16.91
CA ALA A 38 2.88 12.35 -16.55
C ALA A 38 2.54 11.38 -17.70
N LEU A 39 1.71 11.80 -18.64
CA LEU A 39 1.29 11.01 -19.81
C LEU A 39 2.08 11.35 -21.08
N ALA A 40 3.07 12.25 -21.03
CA ALA A 40 3.79 12.74 -22.21
C ALA A 40 4.51 11.63 -23.03
N ASP A 41 4.94 10.57 -22.38
CA ASP A 41 5.61 9.41 -23.00
C ASP A 41 4.71 8.19 -23.17
N LEU A 42 3.43 8.29 -22.79
CA LEU A 42 2.49 7.17 -22.75
C LEU A 42 2.37 6.41 -24.07
N HIS A 43 2.23 7.14 -25.18
CA HIS A 43 2.09 6.52 -26.51
C HIS A 43 3.33 5.72 -26.88
N LYS A 44 4.52 6.24 -26.58
CA LYS A 44 5.79 5.55 -26.82
C LYS A 44 5.91 4.27 -25.98
N GLU A 45 5.54 4.33 -24.70
CA GLU A 45 5.56 3.17 -23.79
C GLU A 45 4.57 2.09 -24.23
N LEU A 46 3.45 2.48 -24.82
CA LEU A 46 2.41 1.55 -25.25
C LEU A 46 2.58 1.06 -26.69
N GLU A 47 3.42 1.69 -27.50
CA GLU A 47 3.64 1.34 -28.92
C GLU A 47 3.85 -0.16 -29.13
N PRO A 48 4.69 -0.90 -28.35
CA PRO A 48 4.90 -2.33 -28.55
C PRO A 48 3.66 -3.22 -28.38
N TYR A 49 2.61 -2.69 -27.73
CA TYR A 49 1.37 -3.41 -27.45
C TYR A 49 0.25 -3.09 -28.43
N TYR A 50 0.54 -2.28 -29.45
CA TYR A 50 -0.41 -1.90 -30.50
C TYR A 50 0.04 -2.46 -31.85
N SER A 51 -0.93 -2.86 -32.68
CA SER A 51 -0.66 -3.33 -34.03
C SER A 51 -0.62 -2.17 -35.00
N ASP A 52 0.29 -2.22 -35.96
CA ASP A 52 0.41 -1.24 -37.06
C ASP A 52 -0.68 -1.38 -38.13
N ILE A 53 -1.46 -2.47 -38.06
CA ILE A 53 -2.51 -2.76 -39.05
C ILE A 53 -3.87 -2.90 -38.37
N GLY A 54 -4.93 -2.53 -39.08
CA GLY A 54 -6.31 -2.65 -38.64
C GLY A 54 -6.97 -1.31 -38.29
N ARG A 55 -8.19 -1.36 -37.72
CA ARG A 55 -8.94 -0.16 -37.33
C ARG A 55 -8.20 0.51 -36.13
N PRO A 56 -8.00 1.84 -36.15
CA PRO A 56 -7.45 2.57 -35.01
C PRO A 56 -8.23 2.26 -33.73
N SER A 57 -7.52 1.96 -32.69
CA SER A 57 -8.11 1.74 -31.36
C SER A 57 -8.38 3.07 -30.66
N VAL A 58 -9.19 3.06 -29.60
CA VAL A 58 -9.37 4.23 -28.74
C VAL A 58 -8.03 4.66 -28.15
N ASP A 59 -7.79 5.97 -28.12
CA ASP A 59 -6.60 6.58 -27.55
C ASP A 59 -6.42 6.16 -26.06
N PRO A 60 -5.27 5.56 -25.69
CA PRO A 60 -5.00 5.17 -24.31
C PRO A 60 -4.95 6.35 -23.36
N GLU A 61 -4.51 7.53 -23.80
CA GLU A 61 -4.51 8.74 -22.97
C GLU A 61 -5.93 9.13 -22.58
N LEU A 62 -6.87 9.12 -23.53
CA LEU A 62 -8.28 9.37 -23.25
C LEU A 62 -8.81 8.40 -22.18
N MET A 63 -8.51 7.12 -22.31
CA MET A 63 -8.99 6.12 -21.36
C MET A 63 -8.42 6.32 -19.95
N ILE A 64 -7.12 6.65 -19.83
CA ILE A 64 -6.50 6.93 -18.54
C ILE A 64 -7.06 8.20 -17.92
N ARG A 65 -7.27 9.26 -18.70
CA ARG A 65 -7.91 10.49 -18.22
C ARG A 65 -9.33 10.25 -17.73
N MET A 66 -10.13 9.47 -18.45
CA MET A 66 -11.46 9.06 -17.98
C MET A 66 -11.39 8.28 -16.66
N LEU A 67 -10.45 7.34 -16.51
CA LEU A 67 -10.27 6.60 -15.25
C LEU A 67 -9.87 7.55 -14.10
N ILE A 68 -9.00 8.52 -14.33
CA ILE A 68 -8.63 9.53 -13.34
C ILE A 68 -9.86 10.34 -12.91
N VAL A 69 -10.71 10.78 -13.85
CA VAL A 69 -11.99 11.44 -13.53
C VAL A 69 -12.85 10.53 -12.64
N GLY A 70 -13.02 9.28 -13.07
CA GLY A 70 -13.81 8.30 -12.32
C GLY A 70 -13.37 8.15 -10.87
N TYR A 71 -12.06 7.99 -10.64
CA TYR A 71 -11.52 7.86 -9.29
C TYR A 71 -11.50 9.18 -8.51
N CYS A 72 -11.34 10.33 -9.18
CA CYS A 72 -11.44 11.66 -8.53
C CYS A 72 -12.81 11.93 -7.94
N TYR A 73 -13.86 11.50 -8.62
CA TYR A 73 -15.26 11.82 -8.26
C TYR A 73 -16.06 10.61 -7.76
N GLY A 74 -15.41 9.47 -7.51
CA GLY A 74 -16.06 8.26 -7.01
C GLY A 74 -16.97 7.56 -8.03
N ILE A 75 -16.80 7.85 -9.33
CA ILE A 75 -17.55 7.22 -10.43
C ILE A 75 -16.82 5.96 -10.87
N ARG A 76 -17.02 4.87 -10.16
CA ARG A 76 -16.26 3.63 -10.37
C ARG A 76 -16.91 2.66 -11.37
N SER A 77 -18.13 2.93 -11.81
CA SER A 77 -18.82 2.18 -12.88
C SER A 77 -18.43 2.74 -14.24
N GLU A 78 -17.83 1.94 -15.12
CA GLU A 78 -17.42 2.36 -16.45
C GLU A 78 -18.60 2.83 -17.29
N ARG A 79 -19.75 2.15 -17.17
CA ARG A 79 -20.99 2.59 -17.84
C ARG A 79 -21.44 3.97 -17.35
N ARG A 80 -21.41 4.21 -16.03
CA ARG A 80 -21.73 5.52 -15.49
C ARG A 80 -20.68 6.56 -15.85
N LEU A 81 -19.41 6.18 -15.85
CA LEU A 81 -18.30 7.07 -16.22
C LEU A 81 -18.44 7.60 -17.64
N THR A 82 -18.75 6.73 -18.61
CA THR A 82 -18.99 7.16 -20.00
C THR A 82 -20.17 8.13 -20.10
N GLN A 83 -21.28 7.87 -19.42
CA GLN A 83 -22.44 8.77 -19.37
C GLN A 83 -22.11 10.12 -18.73
N GLU A 84 -21.37 10.12 -17.62
CA GLU A 84 -20.97 11.36 -16.93
C GLU A 84 -19.99 12.18 -17.78
N VAL A 85 -19.05 11.55 -18.46
CA VAL A 85 -18.11 12.25 -19.38
C VAL A 85 -18.87 12.81 -20.58
N GLU A 86 -19.88 12.13 -21.09
CA GLU A 86 -20.73 12.61 -22.18
C GLU A 86 -21.44 13.93 -21.82
N LEU A 87 -21.95 14.06 -20.61
CA LEU A 87 -22.80 15.17 -20.18
C LEU A 87 -22.07 16.28 -19.45
N HIS A 88 -20.88 16.05 -18.91
CA HIS A 88 -20.19 17.00 -18.02
C HIS A 88 -19.06 17.74 -18.72
N LEU A 89 -19.20 19.02 -18.97
CA LEU A 89 -18.23 19.86 -19.70
C LEU A 89 -16.82 19.79 -19.15
N ALA A 90 -16.65 19.84 -17.82
CA ALA A 90 -15.30 19.78 -17.21
C ALA A 90 -14.64 18.40 -17.38
N TYR A 91 -15.41 17.32 -17.49
CA TYR A 91 -14.86 15.98 -17.73
C TYR A 91 -14.44 15.83 -19.19
N ARG A 92 -15.27 16.31 -20.14
CA ARG A 92 -14.90 16.38 -21.56
C ARG A 92 -13.62 17.18 -21.75
N TRP A 93 -13.57 18.40 -21.19
CA TRP A 93 -12.39 19.24 -21.25
C TRP A 93 -11.12 18.56 -20.74
N PHE A 94 -11.20 17.92 -19.56
CA PHE A 94 -10.07 17.19 -18.98
C PHE A 94 -9.66 15.98 -19.82
N CYS A 95 -10.61 15.33 -20.45
CA CYS A 95 -10.40 14.20 -21.36
C CYS A 95 -9.95 14.62 -22.77
N LYS A 96 -9.77 15.94 -23.02
CA LYS A 96 -9.38 16.49 -24.32
C LYS A 96 -10.39 16.18 -25.43
N LEU A 97 -11.68 16.16 -25.09
CA LEU A 97 -12.81 15.91 -25.99
C LEU A 97 -13.56 17.20 -26.27
N ASP A 98 -13.93 17.44 -27.53
CA ASP A 98 -14.87 18.47 -27.91
C ASP A 98 -16.34 18.00 -27.75
N LEU A 99 -17.31 18.90 -28.01
CA LEU A 99 -18.73 18.58 -27.82
C LEU A 99 -19.23 17.45 -28.71
N GLU A 100 -18.66 17.33 -29.90
CA GLU A 100 -19.08 16.38 -30.95
C GLU A 100 -18.30 15.06 -30.89
N ASP A 101 -17.22 14.98 -30.08
CA ASP A 101 -16.40 13.78 -29.99
C ASP A 101 -17.17 12.63 -29.37
N GLU A 102 -17.00 11.44 -29.94
CA GLU A 102 -17.59 10.21 -29.44
C GLU A 102 -16.93 9.74 -28.15
N ILE A 103 -17.75 9.28 -27.21
CA ILE A 103 -17.25 8.69 -25.95
C ILE A 103 -17.03 7.19 -26.13
N PRO A 104 -15.90 6.64 -25.68
CA PRO A 104 -15.62 5.21 -25.79
C PRO A 104 -16.69 4.34 -25.12
N HIS A 105 -17.09 3.24 -25.79
CA HIS A 105 -18.03 2.31 -25.20
C HIS A 105 -17.47 1.66 -23.91
N PRO A 106 -18.29 1.41 -22.88
CA PRO A 106 -17.83 0.83 -21.61
C PRO A 106 -17.04 -0.48 -21.73
N SER A 107 -17.36 -1.34 -22.71
CA SER A 107 -16.62 -2.58 -22.95
C SER A 107 -15.17 -2.38 -23.37
N THR A 108 -14.84 -1.22 -23.95
CA THR A 108 -13.46 -0.87 -24.35
C THR A 108 -12.52 -0.84 -23.15
N PHE A 109 -13.01 -0.39 -22.00
CA PHE A 109 -12.21 -0.41 -20.76
C PHE A 109 -11.85 -1.83 -20.34
N SER A 110 -12.82 -2.75 -20.37
CA SER A 110 -12.57 -4.16 -20.02
C SER A 110 -11.57 -4.80 -20.98
N ALA A 111 -11.72 -4.56 -22.29
CA ALA A 111 -10.81 -5.10 -23.31
C ALA A 111 -9.36 -4.61 -23.10
N ASN A 112 -9.17 -3.31 -22.89
CA ASN A 112 -7.81 -2.76 -22.67
C ASN A 112 -7.20 -3.18 -21.33
N ARG A 113 -7.98 -3.26 -20.26
CA ARG A 113 -7.48 -3.74 -18.95
C ARG A 113 -7.09 -5.22 -18.97
N LEU A 114 -7.81 -6.05 -19.73
CA LEU A 114 -7.49 -7.47 -19.85
C LEU A 114 -6.28 -7.74 -20.77
N GLY A 115 -6.03 -6.84 -21.72
CA GLY A 115 -4.92 -6.92 -22.66
C GLY A 115 -3.83 -5.89 -22.36
N ARG A 116 -3.71 -4.90 -23.22
CA ARG A 116 -2.60 -3.94 -23.33
C ARG A 116 -2.20 -3.27 -22.02
N PHE A 117 -3.17 -2.82 -21.21
CA PHE A 117 -2.86 -2.12 -19.95
C PHE A 117 -2.27 -3.04 -18.88
N ARG A 118 -2.66 -4.32 -18.92
CA ARG A 118 -2.09 -5.33 -18.04
C ARG A 118 -0.68 -5.72 -18.49
N GLU A 119 -0.50 -5.97 -19.78
CA GLU A 119 0.77 -6.43 -20.33
C GLU A 119 1.87 -5.36 -20.24
N SER A 120 1.48 -4.10 -20.38
CA SER A 120 2.41 -2.95 -20.29
C SER A 120 2.63 -2.42 -18.89
N GLU A 121 1.87 -2.88 -17.87
CA GLU A 121 1.85 -2.30 -16.52
C GLU A 121 1.64 -0.76 -16.51
N VAL A 122 0.92 -0.23 -17.50
CA VAL A 122 0.79 1.22 -17.74
C VAL A 122 0.31 2.00 -16.51
N LEU A 123 -0.58 1.45 -15.68
CA LEU A 123 -1.05 2.13 -14.48
C LEU A 123 0.07 2.27 -13.44
N ARG A 124 0.99 1.31 -13.38
CA ARG A 124 2.21 1.43 -12.59
C ARG A 124 3.13 2.53 -13.14
N HIS A 125 3.35 2.53 -14.45
CA HIS A 125 4.14 3.57 -15.12
C HIS A 125 3.59 4.98 -14.82
N VAL A 126 2.29 5.21 -15.02
CA VAL A 126 1.63 6.49 -14.72
C VAL A 126 1.78 6.87 -13.23
N PHE A 127 1.62 5.91 -12.33
CA PHE A 127 1.83 6.16 -10.91
C PHE A 127 3.25 6.65 -10.62
N GLU A 128 4.27 5.99 -11.17
CA GLU A 128 5.67 6.38 -11.01
C GLU A 128 5.95 7.79 -11.56
N ARG A 129 5.38 8.13 -12.74
CA ARG A 129 5.50 9.48 -13.32
C ARG A 129 4.87 10.55 -12.41
N VAL A 130 3.74 10.24 -11.77
CA VAL A 130 3.10 11.15 -10.79
C VAL A 130 3.96 11.30 -9.53
N VAL A 131 4.61 10.24 -9.05
CA VAL A 131 5.57 10.32 -7.92
C VAL A 131 6.79 11.15 -8.30
N TRP A 132 7.38 10.94 -9.49
CA TRP A 132 8.46 11.78 -10.01
C TRP A 132 8.08 13.26 -10.09
N ALA A 133 6.86 13.55 -10.55
CA ALA A 133 6.34 14.92 -10.59
C ALA A 133 6.21 15.55 -9.19
N ALA A 134 5.87 14.76 -8.17
CA ALA A 134 5.84 15.22 -6.78
C ALA A 134 7.24 15.43 -6.21
N MET A 135 8.21 14.55 -6.52
CA MET A 135 9.61 14.70 -6.14
C MET A 135 10.25 15.94 -6.75
N ALA A 136 10.07 16.17 -8.06
CA ALA A 136 10.58 17.34 -8.76
C ALA A 136 10.07 18.66 -8.18
N ARG A 137 8.89 18.64 -7.51
CA ARG A 137 8.30 19.79 -6.81
C ARG A 137 8.64 19.85 -5.32
N GLY A 138 9.58 19.02 -4.84
CA GLY A 138 10.04 19.00 -3.45
C GLY A 138 9.02 18.47 -2.45
N LEU A 139 7.97 17.78 -2.90
CA LEU A 139 6.94 17.22 -2.01
C LEU A 139 7.34 15.86 -1.40
N VAL A 140 8.39 15.22 -1.89
CA VAL A 140 8.96 13.99 -1.33
C VAL A 140 10.44 14.19 -1.10
N LYS A 141 10.88 14.08 0.15
CA LYS A 141 12.26 14.35 0.55
C LYS A 141 13.01 13.14 1.09
N GLY A 142 12.33 12.05 1.42
CA GLY A 142 12.95 10.85 1.95
C GLY A 142 13.40 10.92 3.40
N GLU A 143 13.01 11.94 4.17
CA GLU A 143 13.40 12.06 5.58
C GLU A 143 12.69 11.02 6.46
N GLY A 144 11.41 10.81 6.24
CA GLY A 144 10.61 9.85 6.98
C GLY A 144 9.46 9.29 6.18
N PHE A 145 9.35 7.98 6.17
CA PHE A 145 8.21 7.29 5.57
C PHE A 145 7.39 6.59 6.64
N ALA A 146 6.13 6.36 6.32
CA ALA A 146 5.24 5.52 7.10
C ALA A 146 4.62 4.44 6.23
N VAL A 147 4.45 3.26 6.79
CA VAL A 147 3.72 2.15 6.17
C VAL A 147 2.52 1.79 6.99
N ASP A 148 1.46 1.44 6.30
CA ASP A 148 0.25 0.87 6.87
C ASP A 148 -0.56 0.17 5.78
N ALA A 149 -1.50 -0.68 6.19
CA ALA A 149 -2.38 -1.37 5.28
C ALA A 149 -3.86 -1.18 5.64
N SER A 150 -4.70 -1.12 4.62
CA SER A 150 -6.15 -1.14 4.80
C SER A 150 -6.79 -2.27 4.03
N VAL A 151 -7.63 -3.04 4.70
CA VAL A 151 -8.40 -4.08 4.03
C VAL A 151 -9.56 -3.46 3.25
N LEU A 152 -9.64 -3.85 1.97
CA LEU A 152 -10.75 -3.56 1.06
C LEU A 152 -11.47 -4.85 0.70
N GLU A 153 -12.79 -4.77 0.59
CA GLU A 153 -13.62 -5.91 0.21
C GLU A 153 -13.34 -6.32 -1.24
N ALA A 154 -13.11 -7.60 -1.48
CA ALA A 154 -12.95 -8.16 -2.82
C ALA A 154 -14.29 -8.23 -3.56
N ASN A 155 -14.25 -8.30 -4.89
CA ASN A 155 -15.45 -8.55 -5.70
C ASN A 155 -15.84 -10.04 -5.66
N ALA A 156 -16.10 -10.53 -4.46
CA ALA A 156 -16.44 -11.91 -4.16
C ALA A 156 -17.63 -11.99 -3.21
N SER A 157 -18.43 -13.04 -3.35
CA SER A 157 -19.53 -13.30 -2.42
C SER A 157 -19.02 -14.02 -1.17
N ARG A 158 -19.31 -13.49 -0.02
CA ARG A 158 -18.95 -14.11 1.26
C ARG A 158 -19.70 -15.41 1.54
N TYR A 159 -20.83 -15.62 0.87
CA TYR A 159 -21.67 -16.82 1.07
C TYR A 159 -21.24 -18.00 0.22
N HIS A 160 -20.37 -17.79 -0.79
CA HIS A 160 -19.95 -18.81 -1.74
C HIS A 160 -18.49 -19.24 -1.52
N GLY A 161 -17.96 -19.02 -0.32
CA GLY A 161 -16.64 -19.55 0.06
C GLY A 161 -16.68 -21.07 0.17
N LYS A 162 -15.64 -21.74 -0.32
CA LYS A 162 -15.48 -23.20 -0.29
C LYS A 162 -14.17 -23.58 0.37
N ALA A 163 -14.10 -24.79 0.92
CA ALA A 163 -12.83 -25.36 1.32
C ALA A 163 -11.96 -25.65 0.07
N PRO A 164 -10.63 -25.61 0.17
CA PRO A 164 -9.74 -25.87 -0.99
C PRO A 164 -10.05 -27.17 -1.70
N GLU A 165 -10.40 -28.22 -0.95
CA GLU A 165 -10.69 -29.56 -1.44
C GLU A 165 -12.01 -29.64 -2.22
N GLU A 166 -12.92 -28.69 -1.98
CA GLU A 166 -14.23 -28.63 -2.65
C GLU A 166 -14.20 -27.80 -3.94
N LEU A 167 -13.04 -27.22 -4.27
CA LEU A 167 -12.89 -26.35 -5.41
C LEU A 167 -12.62 -27.14 -6.69
N ASP A 168 -13.62 -27.17 -7.56
CA ASP A 168 -13.49 -27.60 -8.95
C ASP A 168 -13.91 -26.45 -9.86
N TRP A 169 -12.96 -25.92 -10.62
CA TRP A 169 -13.23 -24.87 -11.61
C TRP A 169 -13.48 -25.49 -12.99
N SER A 170 -14.65 -25.18 -13.57
CA SER A 170 -14.94 -25.46 -14.97
C SER A 170 -13.93 -24.75 -15.90
N GLU A 171 -13.77 -25.23 -17.13
CA GLU A 171 -12.88 -24.60 -18.12
C GLU A 171 -13.18 -23.11 -18.32
N LYS A 172 -14.46 -22.72 -18.36
CA LYS A 172 -14.87 -21.33 -18.45
C LYS A 172 -14.42 -20.49 -17.26
N GLN A 173 -14.43 -21.04 -16.05
CA GLN A 173 -13.94 -20.34 -14.85
C GLN A 173 -12.43 -20.24 -14.83
N ARG A 174 -11.69 -21.25 -15.31
CA ARG A 174 -10.23 -21.22 -15.49
C ARG A 174 -9.76 -20.13 -16.44
N GLN A 175 -10.56 -19.78 -17.42
CA GLN A 175 -10.30 -18.66 -18.34
C GLN A 175 -10.48 -17.28 -17.68
N SER A 176 -11.13 -17.19 -16.52
CA SER A 176 -11.21 -15.93 -15.79
C SER A 176 -9.84 -15.52 -15.24
N ARG A 177 -9.48 -14.23 -15.40
CA ARG A 177 -8.19 -13.69 -14.94
C ARG A 177 -7.87 -14.07 -13.51
N ALA A 178 -8.82 -13.93 -12.59
CA ALA A 178 -8.60 -14.19 -11.17
C ALA A 178 -8.27 -15.64 -10.85
N VAL A 179 -8.91 -16.60 -11.55
CA VAL A 179 -8.65 -18.03 -11.36
C VAL A 179 -7.33 -18.41 -12.03
N ALA A 180 -7.08 -17.92 -13.26
CA ALA A 180 -5.83 -18.18 -13.97
C ALA A 180 -4.61 -17.69 -13.19
N GLU A 181 -4.65 -16.48 -12.62
CA GLU A 181 -3.57 -15.95 -11.76
C GLU A 181 -3.34 -16.80 -10.51
N TYR A 182 -4.41 -17.29 -9.89
CA TYR A 182 -4.32 -18.14 -8.72
C TYR A 182 -3.69 -19.49 -9.03
N LEU A 183 -4.10 -20.11 -10.14
CA LEU A 183 -3.56 -21.40 -10.57
C LEU A 183 -2.08 -21.28 -10.96
N ALA A 184 -1.71 -20.24 -11.72
CA ALA A 184 -0.31 -19.97 -12.05
C ALA A 184 0.56 -19.75 -10.79
N ALA A 185 0.05 -19.02 -9.79
CA ALA A 185 0.77 -18.82 -8.54
C ALA A 185 0.88 -20.12 -7.68
N LEU A 186 -0.01 -21.08 -7.85
CA LEU A 186 0.12 -22.40 -7.23
C LEU A 186 1.16 -23.27 -7.93
N GLU A 187 1.24 -23.19 -9.26
CA GLU A 187 2.22 -23.91 -10.08
C GLU A 187 3.65 -23.40 -9.83
N GLU A 188 3.84 -22.07 -9.75
CA GLU A 188 5.13 -21.45 -9.41
C GLU A 188 5.59 -21.79 -7.99
N ALA A 189 4.66 -21.99 -7.06
CA ALA A 189 4.95 -22.34 -5.68
C ALA A 189 5.28 -23.85 -5.50
N ALA A 190 6.01 -24.46 -6.44
CA ALA A 190 6.29 -25.91 -6.50
C ALA A 190 6.99 -26.47 -5.25
N GLU A 191 7.60 -25.64 -4.39
CA GLU A 191 8.06 -26.06 -3.06
C GLU A 191 7.09 -25.58 -1.97
N PRO A 192 6.59 -26.47 -1.12
CA PRO A 192 5.71 -26.08 -0.03
C PRO A 192 6.49 -25.21 0.96
N ASN A 193 6.17 -23.92 1.00
CA ASN A 193 6.65 -23.04 2.04
C ASN A 193 5.96 -23.45 3.36
N PRO A 194 6.69 -24.02 4.35
CA PRO A 194 6.10 -24.52 5.59
C PRO A 194 5.44 -23.43 6.44
N ASP A 195 5.78 -22.15 6.19
CA ASP A 195 5.18 -21.00 6.86
C ASP A 195 3.87 -20.54 6.18
N ARG A 196 3.54 -21.05 4.99
CA ARG A 196 2.33 -20.70 4.25
C ARG A 196 1.16 -21.55 4.72
N LYS A 197 0.34 -20.99 5.59
CA LYS A 197 -0.90 -21.65 6.01
C LYS A 197 -1.88 -21.74 4.83
N VAL A 198 -2.31 -22.96 4.53
CA VAL A 198 -3.37 -23.20 3.55
C VAL A 198 -4.64 -22.45 4.01
N PRO A 199 -5.27 -21.63 3.15
CA PRO A 199 -6.49 -20.94 3.54
C PRO A 199 -7.61 -21.95 3.77
N LYS A 200 -8.37 -21.79 4.84
CA LYS A 200 -9.52 -22.64 5.16
C LYS A 200 -10.72 -22.44 4.25
N VAL A 201 -10.83 -21.23 3.71
CA VAL A 201 -11.95 -20.82 2.84
C VAL A 201 -11.39 -20.01 1.68
N ILE A 202 -11.78 -20.36 0.48
CA ILE A 202 -11.36 -19.73 -0.78
C ILE A 202 -12.62 -19.29 -1.55
N SER A 203 -12.56 -18.14 -2.21
CA SER A 203 -13.62 -17.68 -3.11
C SER A 203 -13.47 -18.35 -4.47
N PRO A 204 -14.50 -19.04 -5.01
CA PRO A 204 -14.41 -19.63 -6.36
C PRO A 204 -14.27 -18.59 -7.48
N SER A 205 -14.70 -17.36 -7.26
CA SER A 205 -14.68 -16.29 -8.27
C SER A 205 -13.49 -15.35 -8.12
N ASP A 206 -12.81 -15.36 -6.97
CA ASP A 206 -11.64 -14.50 -6.68
C ASP A 206 -10.74 -15.19 -5.65
N PRO A 207 -10.04 -16.28 -6.05
CA PRO A 207 -9.33 -17.15 -5.12
C PRO A 207 -8.07 -16.54 -4.51
N CYS A 208 -7.50 -15.48 -5.10
CA CYS A 208 -6.38 -14.74 -4.53
C CYS A 208 -6.78 -13.89 -3.32
N SER A 209 -8.08 -13.58 -3.16
CA SER A 209 -8.56 -12.79 -2.02
C SER A 209 -8.52 -13.60 -0.72
N ALA A 210 -8.20 -12.95 0.40
CA ALA A 210 -8.14 -13.62 1.69
C ALA A 210 -9.46 -13.53 2.45
N TRP A 211 -9.88 -14.64 3.06
CA TRP A 211 -10.97 -14.67 4.02
C TRP A 211 -10.51 -14.03 5.33
N THR A 212 -11.06 -12.86 5.66
CA THR A 212 -10.57 -12.03 6.75
C THR A 212 -11.70 -11.34 7.52
N ALA A 213 -11.45 -11.05 8.78
CA ALA A 213 -12.31 -10.21 9.61
C ALA A 213 -11.46 -9.14 10.30
N LYS A 214 -11.91 -7.88 10.26
CA LYS A 214 -11.42 -6.86 11.20
C LYS A 214 -12.24 -6.94 12.48
N ALA A 215 -11.64 -6.56 13.61
CA ALA A 215 -12.36 -6.48 14.88
C ALA A 215 -13.68 -5.70 14.71
N ASN A 216 -14.77 -6.27 15.18
CA ASN A 216 -16.14 -5.72 15.10
C ASN A 216 -16.70 -5.53 13.67
N LYS A 217 -16.12 -6.14 12.64
CA LYS A 217 -16.66 -6.17 11.27
C LYS A 217 -16.99 -7.59 10.84
N ARG A 218 -17.93 -7.69 9.88
CA ARG A 218 -18.29 -8.97 9.26
C ARG A 218 -17.10 -9.59 8.54
N VAL A 219 -17.01 -10.91 8.59
CA VAL A 219 -16.01 -11.66 7.80
C VAL A 219 -16.33 -11.51 6.32
N GLN A 220 -15.29 -11.30 5.52
CA GLN A 220 -15.39 -11.09 4.07
C GLN A 220 -14.13 -11.54 3.37
N PHE A 221 -14.19 -11.69 2.05
CA PHE A 221 -13.01 -11.78 1.21
C PHE A 221 -12.43 -10.39 1.00
N GLY A 222 -11.10 -10.24 1.05
CA GLY A 222 -10.49 -8.94 0.92
C GLY A 222 -9.04 -8.97 0.48
N TYR A 223 -8.60 -7.79 0.03
CA TYR A 223 -7.21 -7.47 -0.29
C TYR A 223 -6.68 -6.41 0.65
N GLY A 224 -5.41 -6.51 0.97
CA GLY A 224 -4.65 -5.48 1.68
C GLY A 224 -4.15 -4.43 0.69
N LEU A 225 -4.59 -3.20 0.87
CA LEU A 225 -4.02 -2.02 0.22
C LEU A 225 -2.86 -1.53 1.10
N ASN A 226 -1.63 -1.76 0.68
CA ASN A 226 -0.43 -1.37 1.40
C ASN A 226 0.13 -0.09 0.81
N TYR A 227 0.29 0.94 1.62
CA TYR A 227 0.89 2.22 1.22
C TYR A 227 2.23 2.46 1.91
N LEU A 228 3.20 2.95 1.13
CA LEU A 228 4.39 3.63 1.62
C LEU A 228 4.22 5.12 1.37
N ILE A 229 4.22 5.93 2.43
CA ILE A 229 3.86 7.35 2.36
C ILE A 229 4.98 8.20 2.95
N ASP A 230 5.36 9.28 2.23
CA ASP A 230 6.17 10.36 2.78
C ASP A 230 5.39 11.08 3.89
N THR A 231 5.97 11.17 5.09
CA THR A 231 5.25 11.69 6.27
C THR A 231 5.14 13.21 6.29
N GLU A 232 5.93 13.93 5.50
CA GLU A 232 5.91 15.40 5.48
C GLU A 232 4.71 15.94 4.70
N ASN A 233 4.52 15.47 3.48
CA ASN A 233 3.45 15.94 2.58
C ASN A 233 2.35 14.91 2.34
N ALA A 234 2.46 13.73 2.92
CA ALA A 234 1.54 12.63 2.76
C ALA A 234 1.38 12.17 1.29
N VAL A 235 2.46 12.25 0.50
CA VAL A 235 2.52 11.68 -0.85
C VAL A 235 2.71 10.17 -0.75
N ILE A 236 1.91 9.42 -1.48
CA ILE A 236 2.04 7.96 -1.59
C ILE A 236 3.21 7.70 -2.55
N VAL A 237 4.30 7.16 -2.01
CA VAL A 237 5.54 6.91 -2.75
C VAL A 237 5.50 5.56 -3.45
N ASP A 238 4.86 4.57 -2.82
CA ASP A 238 4.62 3.28 -3.43
C ASP A 238 3.34 2.62 -2.89
N VAL A 239 2.81 1.67 -3.65
CA VAL A 239 1.58 0.96 -3.36
C VAL A 239 1.69 -0.50 -3.79
N GLU A 240 1.20 -1.42 -2.94
CA GLU A 240 1.16 -2.86 -3.26
C GLU A 240 -0.16 -3.48 -2.83
N ALA A 241 -0.62 -4.43 -3.65
CA ALA A 241 -1.78 -5.27 -3.35
C ALA A 241 -1.33 -6.60 -2.77
N THR A 242 -1.96 -7.02 -1.69
CA THR A 242 -1.73 -8.35 -1.10
C THR A 242 -3.07 -9.01 -0.77
N PRO A 243 -3.13 -10.34 -0.62
CA PRO A 243 -4.21 -10.94 0.15
C PRO A 243 -4.26 -10.28 1.53
N ALA A 244 -5.47 -10.06 2.09
CA ALA A 244 -5.61 -9.34 3.36
C ALA A 244 -5.15 -10.19 4.56
N ARG A 245 -3.84 -10.35 4.73
CA ARG A 245 -3.19 -11.10 5.82
C ARG A 245 -2.01 -10.32 6.36
N THR A 246 -1.86 -10.26 7.68
CA THR A 246 -0.83 -9.45 8.35
C THR A 246 0.60 -9.81 7.92
N TYR A 247 0.92 -11.08 7.68
CA TYR A 247 2.26 -11.45 7.24
C TYR A 247 2.55 -11.01 5.78
N ASP A 248 1.53 -10.98 4.92
CA ASP A 248 1.65 -10.48 3.55
C ASP A 248 1.87 -8.97 3.54
N GLU A 249 1.23 -8.21 4.45
CA GLU A 249 1.44 -6.77 4.64
C GLU A 249 2.90 -6.45 5.02
N VAL A 250 3.46 -7.21 5.97
CA VAL A 250 4.87 -7.03 6.38
C VAL A 250 5.84 -7.40 5.25
N ALA A 251 5.54 -8.46 4.48
CA ALA A 251 6.34 -8.86 3.33
C ALA A 251 6.27 -7.79 2.22
N ALA A 252 5.08 -7.28 1.90
CA ALA A 252 4.88 -6.21 0.92
C ALA A 252 5.69 -4.96 1.25
N THR A 253 5.85 -4.63 2.55
CA THR A 253 6.66 -3.48 2.96
C THR A 253 8.11 -3.59 2.52
N LYS A 254 8.70 -4.78 2.53
CA LYS A 254 10.05 -4.99 1.98
C LYS A 254 10.07 -4.71 0.49
N THR A 255 9.11 -5.26 -0.25
CA THR A 255 8.98 -5.06 -1.70
C THR A 255 8.86 -3.58 -2.06
N VAL A 256 7.98 -2.82 -1.38
CA VAL A 256 7.78 -1.40 -1.71
C VAL A 256 8.99 -0.54 -1.34
N ILE A 257 9.73 -0.85 -0.28
CA ILE A 257 10.97 -0.15 0.08
C ILE A 257 12.06 -0.45 -0.95
N ASP A 258 12.27 -1.72 -1.32
CA ASP A 258 13.27 -2.12 -2.31
C ASP A 258 12.97 -1.52 -3.69
N ARG A 259 11.69 -1.49 -4.07
CA ARG A 259 11.23 -0.90 -5.32
C ARG A 259 11.39 0.62 -5.34
N THR A 260 11.06 1.31 -4.24
CA THR A 260 11.25 2.75 -4.09
C THR A 260 12.73 3.13 -4.22
N GLU A 261 13.62 2.36 -3.61
CA GLU A 261 15.06 2.56 -3.75
C GLU A 261 15.52 2.37 -5.20
N ARG A 262 15.05 1.34 -5.88
CA ARG A 262 15.40 1.03 -7.27
C ARG A 262 14.83 2.05 -8.25
N CYS A 263 13.54 2.42 -8.13
CA CYS A 263 12.86 3.28 -9.10
C CYS A 263 13.16 4.77 -8.89
N PHE A 264 13.34 5.21 -7.64
CA PHE A 264 13.45 6.62 -7.29
C PHE A 264 14.80 6.99 -6.66
N ALA A 265 15.73 6.05 -6.49
CA ALA A 265 16.96 6.22 -5.70
C ALA A 265 16.68 6.82 -4.31
N LEU A 266 15.52 6.49 -3.72
CA LEU A 266 15.01 7.11 -2.52
C LEU A 266 14.94 6.10 -1.38
N ARG A 267 15.72 6.34 -0.32
CA ARG A 267 15.74 5.54 0.91
C ARG A 267 15.37 6.42 2.09
N PRO A 268 14.34 6.08 2.86
CA PRO A 268 13.97 6.89 4.02
C PRO A 268 15.01 6.77 5.14
N LYS A 269 15.26 7.86 5.86
CA LYS A 269 16.12 7.84 7.06
C LYS A 269 15.43 7.13 8.22
N ARG A 270 14.10 7.18 8.30
CA ARG A 270 13.28 6.53 9.31
C ARG A 270 12.00 5.95 8.71
N LEU A 271 11.55 4.83 9.28
CA LEU A 271 10.29 4.20 8.93
C LEU A 271 9.37 4.11 10.15
N ALA A 272 8.16 4.66 10.04
CA ALA A 272 7.11 4.53 11.04
C ALA A 272 6.12 3.44 10.62
N ALA A 273 5.77 2.55 11.55
CA ALA A 273 4.76 1.51 11.35
C ALA A 273 4.12 1.12 12.68
N ASP A 274 3.10 0.27 12.63
CA ASP A 274 2.47 -0.25 13.83
C ASP A 274 3.25 -1.43 14.46
N THR A 275 2.70 -2.00 15.54
CA THR A 275 3.34 -3.10 16.28
C THR A 275 3.44 -4.39 15.47
N ALA A 276 2.60 -4.61 14.45
CA ALA A 276 2.66 -5.81 13.60
C ALA A 276 4.02 -5.93 12.87
N TYR A 277 4.64 -4.80 12.56
CA TYR A 277 5.98 -4.71 11.96
C TYR A 277 7.12 -4.84 12.97
N GLY A 278 6.82 -4.86 14.28
CA GLY A 278 7.80 -4.92 15.37
C GLY A 278 8.45 -6.29 15.61
N THR A 279 8.45 -7.19 14.63
CA THR A 279 9.07 -8.52 14.71
C THR A 279 10.59 -8.44 14.59
N GLY A 280 11.32 -9.37 15.24
CA GLY A 280 12.79 -9.40 15.16
C GLY A 280 13.30 -9.48 13.73
N LYS A 281 12.73 -10.38 12.91
CA LYS A 281 13.13 -10.56 11.50
C LYS A 281 12.97 -9.29 10.66
N PHE A 282 11.86 -8.57 10.81
CA PHE A 282 11.63 -7.34 10.06
C PHE A 282 12.54 -6.20 10.55
N LEU A 283 12.66 -6.01 11.87
CA LEU A 283 13.54 -4.99 12.44
C LEU A 283 15.00 -5.28 12.12
N GLY A 284 15.43 -6.55 12.10
CA GLY A 284 16.77 -6.96 11.69
C GLY A 284 17.07 -6.54 10.26
N TRP A 285 16.18 -6.86 9.32
CA TRP A 285 16.31 -6.44 7.93
C TRP A 285 16.33 -4.90 7.79
N LEU A 286 15.43 -4.20 8.49
CA LEU A 286 15.35 -2.75 8.39
C LEU A 286 16.62 -2.05 8.88
N VAL A 287 17.17 -2.50 10.02
CA VAL A 287 18.34 -1.87 10.64
C VAL A 287 19.66 -2.32 10.02
N ASN A 288 19.83 -3.64 9.81
CA ASN A 288 21.11 -4.21 9.42
C ASN A 288 21.31 -4.17 7.90
N ASP A 289 20.27 -4.52 7.13
CA ASP A 289 20.39 -4.65 5.68
C ASP A 289 20.09 -3.31 4.99
N LYS A 290 19.09 -2.55 5.50
CA LYS A 290 18.68 -1.27 4.89
C LYS A 290 19.25 -0.03 5.55
N GLY A 291 19.73 -0.11 6.79
CA GLY A 291 20.25 1.05 7.52
C GLY A 291 19.18 2.09 7.89
N ILE A 292 17.90 1.69 7.89
CA ILE A 292 16.76 2.57 8.16
C ILE A 292 16.46 2.56 9.67
N THR A 293 16.29 3.74 10.26
CA THR A 293 15.92 3.86 11.68
C THR A 293 14.47 3.43 11.92
N PRO A 294 14.21 2.42 12.78
CA PRO A 294 12.86 1.98 13.07
C PRO A 294 12.17 2.91 14.07
N HIS A 295 11.07 3.53 13.66
CA HIS A 295 10.10 4.17 14.53
C HIS A 295 8.87 3.26 14.68
N ILE A 296 9.10 2.04 15.11
CA ILE A 296 8.17 0.91 15.15
C ILE A 296 8.14 0.36 16.59
N PRO A 297 6.96 0.21 17.19
CA PRO A 297 6.86 -0.45 18.50
C PRO A 297 7.31 -1.90 18.41
N VAL A 298 8.11 -2.35 19.36
CA VAL A 298 8.59 -3.73 19.39
C VAL A 298 7.45 -4.65 19.79
N TRP A 299 7.23 -5.71 19.04
CA TRP A 299 6.28 -6.73 19.44
C TRP A 299 6.84 -7.53 20.63
N GLU A 300 6.26 -7.32 21.80
CA GLU A 300 6.62 -8.01 23.03
C GLU A 300 5.38 -8.69 23.64
N ARG A 301 5.60 -9.84 24.24
CA ARG A 301 4.59 -10.40 25.14
C ARG A 301 4.48 -9.48 26.35
N SER A 302 3.25 -9.19 26.78
CA SER A 302 2.97 -8.32 27.92
C SER A 302 3.83 -8.71 29.13
N ALA A 303 4.26 -7.70 29.89
CA ALA A 303 4.96 -7.90 31.17
C ALA A 303 4.12 -8.82 32.06
N ARG A 304 4.77 -9.73 32.78
CA ARG A 304 4.10 -10.61 33.74
C ARG A 304 3.54 -9.78 34.89
N ALA A 305 2.26 -9.95 35.15
CA ALA A 305 1.58 -9.29 36.28
C ALA A 305 1.78 -10.02 37.63
N ASP A 306 2.46 -11.20 37.61
CA ASP A 306 2.61 -12.11 38.75
C ASP A 306 3.80 -11.79 39.66
N GLY A 307 4.43 -10.60 39.52
CA GLY A 307 5.59 -10.19 40.32
C GLY A 307 6.89 -10.97 40.06
N VAL A 308 6.88 -11.87 39.06
CA VAL A 308 8.06 -12.62 38.64
C VAL A 308 8.89 -11.76 37.67
N PHE A 309 10.21 -11.79 37.82
CA PHE A 309 11.12 -11.06 36.96
C PHE A 309 10.84 -11.33 35.49
N SER A 310 10.62 -10.25 34.74
CA SER A 310 10.52 -10.20 33.31
C SER A 310 11.91 -10.23 32.66
N ARG A 311 11.99 -10.26 31.34
CA ARG A 311 13.27 -10.13 30.67
C ARG A 311 13.92 -8.76 30.88
N ALA A 312 13.15 -7.70 31.09
CA ALA A 312 13.65 -6.34 31.31
C ALA A 312 14.46 -6.18 32.61
N ASP A 313 14.26 -7.09 33.57
CA ASP A 313 15.00 -7.10 34.82
C ASP A 313 16.42 -7.70 34.72
N PHE A 314 16.76 -8.25 33.53
CA PHE A 314 18.07 -8.83 33.25
C PHE A 314 18.84 -7.89 32.30
N ILE A 315 20.08 -7.56 32.69
CA ILE A 315 20.94 -6.65 31.96
C ILE A 315 21.68 -7.43 30.88
N TRP A 316 21.55 -6.97 29.62
CA TRP A 316 22.33 -7.50 28.50
C TRP A 316 23.69 -6.82 28.44
N ASP A 317 24.75 -7.58 28.63
CA ASP A 317 26.12 -7.13 28.40
C ASP A 317 26.50 -7.44 26.93
N LYS A 318 26.53 -6.41 26.09
CA LYS A 318 26.85 -6.56 24.67
C LYS A 318 28.32 -6.98 24.44
N ARG A 319 29.23 -6.55 25.29
CA ARG A 319 30.68 -6.86 25.16
C ARG A 319 30.96 -8.32 25.48
N LEU A 320 30.32 -8.83 26.55
CA LEU A 320 30.52 -10.18 27.05
C LEU A 320 29.57 -11.20 26.40
N GLY A 321 28.51 -10.74 25.70
CA GLY A 321 27.59 -11.62 24.99
C GLY A 321 26.71 -12.48 25.89
N TYR A 322 26.37 -12.03 27.12
CA TYR A 322 25.49 -12.73 28.02
C TYR A 322 24.59 -11.80 28.85
N TYR A 323 23.59 -12.34 29.51
CA TYR A 323 22.73 -11.62 30.44
C TYR A 323 23.28 -11.69 31.87
N ILE A 324 23.10 -10.63 32.60
CA ILE A 324 23.35 -10.56 34.03
C ILE A 324 22.00 -10.55 34.76
N CYS A 325 21.77 -11.50 35.67
CA CYS A 325 20.53 -11.56 36.43
C CYS A 325 20.49 -10.51 37.57
N PRO A 326 19.32 -10.22 38.19
CA PRO A 326 19.21 -9.29 39.31
C PRO A 326 20.09 -9.62 40.52
N ASN A 327 20.55 -10.87 40.64
CA ASN A 327 21.52 -11.31 41.64
C ASN A 327 22.98 -11.31 41.14
N GLY A 328 23.30 -10.56 40.07
CA GLY A 328 24.64 -10.40 39.54
C GLY A 328 25.26 -11.60 38.85
N LYS A 329 24.52 -12.70 38.63
CA LYS A 329 25.04 -13.92 37.99
C LYS A 329 24.82 -13.95 36.51
N PRO A 330 25.78 -14.51 35.70
CA PRO A 330 25.66 -14.54 34.24
C PRO A 330 24.73 -15.65 33.78
N LEU A 331 23.95 -15.35 32.71
CA LEU A 331 23.23 -16.34 31.91
C LEU A 331 23.94 -16.47 30.56
N ARG A 332 24.39 -17.67 30.23
CA ARG A 332 25.15 -17.96 29.00
C ARG A 332 24.36 -18.82 28.05
N THR A 333 24.71 -18.77 26.78
CA THR A 333 24.14 -19.62 25.73
C THR A 333 25.16 -20.66 25.26
N SER A 334 24.66 -21.81 24.79
CA SER A 334 25.45 -22.78 24.05
C SER A 334 25.65 -22.41 22.58
N GLY A 335 25.02 -21.35 22.10
CA GLY A 335 25.01 -20.98 20.68
C GLY A 335 23.96 -21.73 19.86
N THR A 336 23.26 -22.72 20.43
CA THR A 336 22.21 -23.46 19.71
C THR A 336 21.03 -22.57 19.42
N VAL A 337 20.67 -22.48 18.13
CA VAL A 337 19.49 -21.77 17.64
C VAL A 337 18.27 -22.68 17.74
N HIS A 338 17.26 -22.26 18.45
CA HIS A 338 15.97 -22.93 18.57
C HIS A 338 14.95 -22.29 17.63
N ASP A 339 14.11 -23.10 17.00
CA ASP A 339 13.04 -22.66 16.06
C ASP A 339 13.55 -21.68 14.99
N GLY A 340 14.81 -21.86 14.53
CA GLY A 340 15.45 -21.02 13.52
C GLY A 340 15.61 -19.53 13.90
N ARG A 341 15.28 -19.11 15.13
CA ARG A 341 15.24 -17.68 15.50
C ARG A 341 15.65 -17.33 16.91
N THR A 342 15.78 -18.29 17.82
CA THR A 342 15.92 -18.02 19.25
C THR A 342 17.17 -18.66 19.84
N LEU A 343 17.99 -17.87 20.54
CA LEU A 343 19.05 -18.34 21.41
C LEU A 343 18.53 -18.40 22.85
N LEU A 344 18.82 -19.51 23.56
CA LEU A 344 18.47 -19.65 24.97
C LEU A 344 19.68 -19.34 25.86
N TYR A 345 19.55 -18.32 26.69
CA TYR A 345 20.50 -17.96 27.74
C TYR A 345 20.07 -18.58 29.06
N ARG A 346 20.95 -19.35 29.68
CA ARG A 346 20.68 -20.13 30.90
C ARG A 346 21.60 -19.74 32.03
N ALA A 347 21.02 -19.57 33.22
CA ALA A 347 21.78 -19.44 34.44
C ALA A 347 22.32 -20.81 34.88
N SER A 348 23.37 -20.82 35.71
CA SER A 348 23.85 -22.05 36.37
C SER A 348 22.80 -22.57 37.36
N LYS A 349 22.56 -23.89 37.33
CA LYS A 349 21.69 -24.54 38.33
C LYS A 349 22.22 -24.34 39.76
N ARG A 350 23.54 -24.34 39.95
CA ARG A 350 24.19 -24.12 41.25
C ARG A 350 23.91 -22.73 41.79
N ASP A 351 24.05 -21.70 40.92
CA ASP A 351 23.79 -20.30 41.31
C ASP A 351 22.30 -20.07 41.64
N CYS A 352 21.39 -20.71 40.91
CA CYS A 352 19.96 -20.55 41.14
C CYS A 352 19.46 -21.35 42.38
N ALA A 353 20.11 -22.45 42.74
CA ALA A 353 19.74 -23.27 43.91
C ALA A 353 19.79 -22.51 45.21
N VAL A 354 20.83 -21.68 45.39
CA VAL A 354 21.07 -20.88 46.60
C VAL A 354 20.63 -19.43 46.48
N CYS A 355 19.94 -19.07 45.43
CA CYS A 355 19.57 -17.70 45.12
C CYS A 355 18.35 -17.23 45.96
N PRO A 356 18.47 -16.16 46.75
CA PRO A 356 17.37 -15.65 47.58
C PRO A 356 16.22 -15.10 46.72
N LEU A 357 16.50 -14.73 45.45
CA LEU A 357 15.52 -14.20 44.52
C LEU A 357 14.81 -15.29 43.69
N LYS A 358 15.12 -16.58 43.91
CA LYS A 358 14.53 -17.69 43.14
C LYS A 358 13.02 -17.71 43.19
N PRO A 359 12.30 -17.42 44.30
CA PRO A 359 10.83 -17.38 44.31
C PRO A 359 10.20 -16.35 43.39
N ARG A 360 10.95 -15.27 43.06
CA ARG A 360 10.51 -14.23 42.12
C ARG A 360 11.11 -14.38 40.70
N CYS A 361 11.92 -15.41 40.48
CA CYS A 361 12.68 -15.59 39.25
C CYS A 361 12.28 -16.84 38.46
N CYS A 362 12.44 -18.02 39.06
CA CYS A 362 12.24 -19.32 38.42
C CYS A 362 11.69 -20.35 39.41
N THR A 363 10.46 -20.16 39.84
CA THR A 363 9.79 -20.99 40.86
C THR A 363 9.64 -22.47 40.46
N ARG A 364 9.40 -22.75 39.18
CA ARG A 364 9.14 -24.10 38.64
C ARG A 364 10.36 -24.73 37.98
N ASP A 365 11.38 -23.95 37.62
CA ASP A 365 12.56 -24.40 36.90
C ASP A 365 13.79 -24.47 37.82
N ALA A 366 14.69 -25.42 37.54
CA ALA A 366 15.96 -25.54 38.25
C ALA A 366 16.87 -24.31 38.07
N ALA A 367 16.76 -23.64 36.90
CA ALA A 367 17.51 -22.42 36.59
C ALA A 367 16.74 -21.54 35.64
N ARG A 368 16.95 -20.23 35.72
CA ARG A 368 16.35 -19.24 34.81
C ARG A 368 16.84 -19.44 33.39
N LYS A 369 15.88 -19.33 32.44
CA LYS A 369 16.14 -19.32 31.01
C LYS A 369 15.55 -18.04 30.40
N ILE A 370 16.32 -17.37 29.54
CA ILE A 370 15.88 -16.18 28.80
C ILE A 370 16.03 -16.47 27.30
N PRO A 371 14.95 -16.47 26.53
CA PRO A 371 15.02 -16.51 25.07
C PRO A 371 15.46 -15.15 24.53
N ARG A 372 16.42 -15.13 23.60
CA ARG A 372 16.87 -13.97 22.85
C ARG A 372 16.67 -14.23 21.36
N ASP A 373 15.97 -13.33 20.68
CA ASP A 373 15.82 -13.38 19.21
C ASP A 373 17.19 -13.15 18.55
N LEU A 374 17.43 -13.78 17.39
CA LEU A 374 18.66 -13.55 16.61
C LEU A 374 18.86 -12.09 16.24
N HIS A 375 17.75 -11.36 16.03
CA HIS A 375 17.74 -9.93 15.68
C HIS A 375 17.45 -9.04 16.88
N GLU A 376 17.73 -9.50 18.10
CA GLU A 376 17.41 -8.74 19.31
C GLU A 376 18.13 -7.40 19.39
N ASP A 377 19.33 -7.27 18.81
CA ASP A 377 20.06 -6.01 18.75
C ASP A 377 19.30 -4.95 17.95
N ALA A 378 18.63 -5.33 16.85
CA ALA A 378 17.75 -4.44 16.09
C ALA A 378 16.48 -4.07 16.90
N ARG A 379 15.93 -5.03 17.68
CA ARG A 379 14.82 -4.74 18.61
C ARG A 379 15.24 -3.78 19.69
N ASP A 380 16.48 -3.89 20.22
CA ASP A 380 17.03 -2.95 21.21
C ASP A 380 17.23 -1.55 20.61
N VAL A 381 17.59 -1.43 19.33
CA VAL A 381 17.58 -0.15 18.60
C VAL A 381 16.18 0.46 18.61
N ALA A 382 15.16 -0.31 18.20
CA ALA A 382 13.78 0.15 18.19
C ALA A 382 13.29 0.59 19.59
N ARG A 383 13.57 -0.20 20.67
CA ARG A 383 13.21 0.15 22.05
C ARG A 383 13.82 1.48 22.49
N ARG A 384 15.10 1.72 22.16
CA ARG A 384 15.76 3.01 22.48
C ARG A 384 15.07 4.16 21.74
N LYS A 385 14.70 3.96 20.46
CA LYS A 385 14.00 4.99 19.67
C LYS A 385 12.61 5.28 20.22
N MET A 386 11.86 4.29 20.70
CA MET A 386 10.53 4.47 21.31
C MET A 386 10.50 5.49 22.45
N LYS A 387 11.61 5.70 23.14
CA LYS A 387 11.74 6.65 24.26
C LYS A 387 12.03 8.10 23.80
N THR A 388 12.15 8.36 22.50
CA THR A 388 12.56 9.67 21.96
C THR A 388 11.37 10.53 21.53
N LYS A 389 11.52 11.87 21.59
CA LYS A 389 10.55 12.82 21.03
C LYS A 389 10.34 12.61 19.53
N ALA A 390 11.38 12.20 18.81
CA ALA A 390 11.30 11.90 17.37
C ALA A 390 10.36 10.71 17.09
N PHE A 391 10.34 9.71 17.94
CA PHE A 391 9.39 8.59 17.83
C PHE A 391 7.94 9.07 18.03
N ALA A 392 7.69 9.87 19.07
CA ALA A 392 6.36 10.43 19.33
C ALA A 392 5.85 11.24 18.11
N ARG A 393 6.72 12.08 17.54
CA ARG A 393 6.41 12.83 16.31
C ARG A 393 6.07 11.90 15.14
N SER A 394 6.87 10.87 14.88
CA SER A 394 6.61 9.91 13.80
C SER A 394 5.30 9.12 14.00
N ARG A 395 4.96 8.79 15.25
CA ARG A 395 3.67 8.18 15.59
C ARG A 395 2.50 9.10 15.22
N ASP A 396 2.61 10.40 15.49
CA ASP A 396 1.57 11.37 15.13
C ASP A 396 1.53 11.63 13.62
N GLU A 397 2.68 11.64 12.94
CA GLU A 397 2.77 11.72 11.49
C GLU A 397 2.12 10.51 10.80
N ARG A 398 2.23 9.31 11.38
CA ARG A 398 1.58 8.09 10.87
C ARG A 398 0.06 8.21 10.76
N LYS A 399 -0.59 9.01 11.61
CA LYS A 399 -2.02 9.30 11.49
C LYS A 399 -2.42 9.84 10.12
N ARG A 400 -1.50 10.48 9.40
CA ARG A 400 -1.74 10.94 8.02
C ARG A 400 -1.99 9.79 7.05
N VAL A 401 -1.35 8.64 7.26
CA VAL A 401 -1.60 7.41 6.48
C VAL A 401 -3.01 6.91 6.72
N GLU A 402 -3.43 6.84 7.99
CA GLU A 402 -4.78 6.43 8.37
C GLU A 402 -5.83 7.35 7.74
N MET A 403 -5.57 8.66 7.71
CA MET A 403 -6.45 9.63 7.05
C MET A 403 -6.52 9.42 5.53
N ARG A 404 -5.45 8.95 4.86
CA ARG A 404 -5.49 8.61 3.43
C ARG A 404 -6.48 7.49 3.16
N PHE A 405 -6.47 6.44 3.99
CA PHE A 405 -7.43 5.35 3.86
C PHE A 405 -8.86 5.79 4.20
N ALA A 406 -9.03 6.64 5.20
CA ALA A 406 -10.33 7.20 5.53
C ALA A 406 -10.90 8.02 4.35
N HIS A 407 -10.13 8.95 3.81
CA HIS A 407 -10.54 9.76 2.65
C HIS A 407 -10.86 8.89 1.43
N LEU A 408 -10.06 7.84 1.18
CA LEU A 408 -10.30 6.92 0.07
C LEU A 408 -11.67 6.24 0.19
N LYS A 409 -12.05 5.82 1.39
CA LYS A 409 -13.32 5.16 1.65
C LYS A 409 -14.50 6.14 1.64
N THR A 410 -14.40 7.28 2.32
CA THR A 410 -15.51 8.23 2.49
C THR A 410 -15.75 9.10 1.27
N HIS A 411 -14.68 9.63 0.65
CA HIS A 411 -14.80 10.60 -0.44
C HIS A 411 -14.69 10.01 -1.84
N HIS A 412 -14.11 8.80 -1.96
CA HIS A 412 -13.96 8.13 -3.25
C HIS A 412 -14.81 6.86 -3.38
N GLY A 413 -15.59 6.52 -2.35
CA GLY A 413 -16.43 5.31 -2.33
C GLY A 413 -15.62 4.01 -2.53
N PHE A 414 -14.35 4.00 -2.07
CA PHE A 414 -13.41 2.91 -2.31
C PHE A 414 -13.39 1.92 -1.14
N GLU A 415 -14.53 1.28 -0.88
CA GLU A 415 -14.66 0.26 0.18
C GLU A 415 -14.58 -1.16 -0.37
N ARG A 416 -15.01 -1.36 -1.63
CA ARG A 416 -15.05 -2.65 -2.32
C ARG A 416 -14.42 -2.55 -3.69
N LEU A 417 -13.62 -3.55 -4.08
CA LEU A 417 -13.04 -3.66 -5.42
C LEU A 417 -14.10 -4.04 -6.46
N ARG A 418 -13.90 -3.61 -7.67
CA ARG A 418 -14.73 -3.97 -8.84
C ARG A 418 -14.04 -5.02 -9.70
N LEU A 419 -12.74 -4.96 -9.79
CA LEU A 419 -11.94 -5.96 -10.49
C LEU A 419 -11.66 -7.14 -9.58
N ARG A 420 -11.42 -8.30 -10.17
CA ARG A 420 -11.06 -9.55 -9.49
C ARG A 420 -9.61 -9.91 -9.79
N GLY A 421 -9.03 -10.76 -8.94
CA GLY A 421 -7.63 -11.17 -9.01
C GLY A 421 -6.68 -10.15 -8.38
N LEU A 422 -5.47 -10.59 -8.12
CA LEU A 422 -4.44 -9.74 -7.50
C LEU A 422 -4.02 -8.61 -8.43
N SER A 423 -3.90 -8.87 -9.74
CA SER A 423 -3.60 -7.85 -10.74
C SER A 423 -4.72 -6.81 -10.83
N GLY A 424 -6.00 -7.24 -10.74
CA GLY A 424 -7.13 -6.32 -10.69
C GLY A 424 -7.11 -5.42 -9.46
N ALA A 425 -6.74 -5.97 -8.31
CA ALA A 425 -6.55 -5.18 -7.10
C ALA A 425 -5.40 -4.16 -7.26
N ARG A 426 -4.28 -4.56 -7.87
CA ARG A 426 -3.16 -3.65 -8.19
C ARG A 426 -3.59 -2.48 -9.08
N ASP A 427 -4.33 -2.76 -10.14
CA ASP A 427 -4.83 -1.74 -11.06
C ASP A 427 -5.64 -0.68 -10.32
N GLU A 428 -6.62 -1.12 -9.52
CA GLU A 428 -7.47 -0.22 -8.75
C GLU A 428 -6.67 0.55 -7.67
N PHE A 429 -5.67 -0.07 -7.06
CA PHE A 429 -4.83 0.56 -6.04
C PHE A 429 -3.88 1.61 -6.63
N HIS A 430 -3.31 1.36 -7.82
CA HIS A 430 -2.53 2.37 -8.53
C HIS A 430 -3.39 3.57 -8.90
N LEU A 431 -4.59 3.37 -9.47
CA LEU A 431 -5.51 4.47 -9.79
C LEU A 431 -5.90 5.28 -8.56
N ALA A 432 -6.18 4.61 -7.44
CA ALA A 432 -6.49 5.28 -6.19
C ALA A 432 -5.30 6.12 -5.67
N ALA A 433 -4.08 5.57 -5.73
CA ALA A 433 -2.87 6.27 -5.31
C ALA A 433 -2.52 7.45 -6.23
N ILE A 434 -2.63 7.28 -7.55
CA ILE A 434 -2.48 8.35 -8.55
C ILE A 434 -3.38 9.54 -8.18
N VAL A 435 -4.68 9.28 -8.02
CA VAL A 435 -5.66 10.34 -7.74
C VAL A 435 -5.42 11.01 -6.39
N GLN A 436 -5.08 10.25 -5.36
CA GLN A 436 -4.75 10.83 -4.05
C GLN A 436 -3.50 11.72 -4.11
N ASN A 437 -2.47 11.32 -4.87
CA ASN A 437 -1.29 12.14 -5.10
C ASN A 437 -1.61 13.40 -5.91
N LEU A 438 -2.34 13.27 -7.01
CA LEU A 438 -2.78 14.41 -7.83
C LEU A 438 -3.56 15.44 -7.01
N LYS A 439 -4.52 14.99 -6.19
CA LYS A 439 -5.26 15.88 -5.27
C LYS A 439 -4.34 16.54 -4.24
N THR A 440 -3.35 15.80 -3.71
CA THR A 440 -2.38 16.35 -2.77
C THR A 440 -1.55 17.45 -3.41
N MET A 441 -1.06 17.22 -4.63
CA MET A 441 -0.30 18.20 -5.39
C MET A 441 -1.16 19.42 -5.72
N ALA A 442 -2.39 19.23 -6.18
CA ALA A 442 -3.32 20.31 -6.49
C ALA A 442 -3.64 21.22 -5.30
N LEU A 443 -3.62 20.67 -4.07
CA LEU A 443 -3.87 21.44 -2.84
C LEU A 443 -2.62 22.12 -2.28
N ARG A 444 -1.43 21.54 -2.52
CA ARG A 444 -0.19 22.03 -1.90
C ARG A 444 0.64 22.94 -2.80
N LEU A 445 0.47 22.85 -4.10
CA LEU A 445 1.18 23.70 -5.04
C LEU A 445 0.51 25.08 -5.13
N VAL A 446 1.33 26.12 -5.20
CA VAL A 446 0.85 27.48 -5.50
C VAL A 446 0.28 27.48 -6.92
N TRP A 447 -0.87 28.11 -7.09
CA TRP A 447 -1.56 28.15 -8.37
C TRP A 447 -1.82 29.60 -8.81
N PRO A 448 -1.54 29.97 -10.09
CA PRO A 448 -0.91 29.14 -11.14
C PRO A 448 0.55 28.79 -10.80
N PRO A 449 1.04 27.61 -11.26
CA PRO A 449 2.47 27.27 -11.08
C PRO A 449 3.31 28.31 -11.83
N PRO A 450 4.46 28.72 -11.29
CA PRO A 450 5.42 29.52 -12.04
C PRO A 450 5.78 28.76 -13.33
N ASP A 451 5.86 29.47 -14.46
CA ASP A 451 6.00 28.89 -15.79
C ASP A 451 7.07 27.77 -15.82
N LEU A 452 6.66 26.58 -16.21
CA LEU A 452 7.52 25.42 -16.40
C LEU A 452 8.43 25.54 -17.64
N ALA A 453 8.45 26.70 -18.30
CA ALA A 453 9.22 26.96 -19.52
C ALA A 453 10.74 26.98 -19.34
N THR A 454 11.29 26.86 -18.11
CA THR A 454 12.74 26.99 -17.84
C THR A 454 13.39 25.83 -17.08
N ALA A 455 12.70 24.72 -16.89
CA ALA A 455 13.36 23.50 -16.39
C ALA A 455 13.81 22.63 -17.57
N SER A 456 14.65 23.15 -18.44
CA SER A 456 15.44 22.34 -19.35
C SER A 456 16.52 21.63 -18.52
N VAL A 457 16.54 20.33 -18.69
CA VAL A 457 17.52 19.34 -18.30
C VAL A 457 18.93 19.94 -18.21
N ALA A 458 19.52 19.91 -17.03
CA ALA A 458 20.97 19.87 -16.81
C ALA A 458 21.32 18.48 -16.25
#